data_756f89a31b57dcfbe6590f3af762de39
#
_entry.id   756f89a31b57dcfbe6590f3af762de39
#
_cell.length_a   1.000
_cell.length_b   1.000
_cell.length_c   1.000
_cell.angle_alpha   90.00
_cell.angle_beta   90.00
_cell.angle_gamma   90.00
#
_symmetry.space_group_name_H-M   'P 1'
#
loop_
_entity.id
_entity.type
_entity.pdbx_description
1 polymer ?
#
loop_
_entity_poly.entity_id
_entity_poly.type
_entity_poly.pdbx_seq_one_letter_code
_entity_poly.pdbx_strand_id
1 'polypeptide(L)'
;FRGVPFLIKDLMTAYAGEPMRCGSRLFKDFVPPEDEELTRRYRAAGLVIFGKTNTPELGVSNVTEPELFGPTRNPWNLERTSSGSSGGSAAAVAARIVPAANANDGGGSIRTPASNCGLVGLKPSRGRNPTGPQTPDIWWGYIGEHVVTRTVRDCAALLDATAGDYPQQLMKLPAPERPFLEETRRDAGRMRIAFSYDPGLGKTLHPENRKALEATAARLDRLGHEVVEVHLPLPPETFLECYASLISADVAATLRMASVIVGREATSDDVELAT
;
A
#
# COMPACT_ATOMS: atom_id res chain seq x y z
N PHE A 1 10.70 14.16 -12.09
CA PHE A 1 9.33 13.89 -12.55
C PHE A 1 8.55 15.15 -12.92
N ARG A 2 9.25 16.22 -13.35
CA ARG A 2 8.61 17.52 -13.62
C ARG A 2 7.41 17.39 -14.57
N GLY A 3 6.22 17.79 -14.09
CA GLY A 3 4.97 17.79 -14.87
C GLY A 3 4.28 16.44 -15.01
N VAL A 4 4.78 15.36 -14.39
CA VAL A 4 4.15 14.04 -14.45
C VAL A 4 2.87 14.05 -13.61
N PRO A 5 1.70 13.68 -14.18
CA PRO A 5 0.45 13.60 -13.43
C PRO A 5 0.49 12.46 -12.42
N PHE A 6 0.00 12.74 -11.21
CA PHE A 6 0.06 11.82 -10.08
C PHE A 6 -1.21 11.89 -9.24
N LEU A 7 -1.57 10.75 -8.64
CA LEU A 7 -2.68 10.64 -7.71
C LEU A 7 -2.17 10.15 -6.36
N ILE A 8 -2.76 10.64 -5.28
CA ILE A 8 -2.50 10.15 -3.92
C ILE A 8 -3.71 9.36 -3.39
N LYS A 9 -3.44 8.34 -2.59
CA LYS A 9 -4.49 7.57 -1.91
C LYS A 9 -5.20 8.46 -0.90
N ASP A 10 -6.51 8.37 -0.80
CA ASP A 10 -7.32 9.15 0.15
C ASP A 10 -7.26 8.57 1.57
N LEU A 11 -6.06 8.17 2.00
CA LEU A 11 -5.75 7.60 3.30
C LEU A 11 -4.28 7.86 3.64
N MET A 12 -4.01 8.42 4.82
CA MET A 12 -2.69 8.70 5.40
C MET A 12 -1.87 9.80 4.67
N THR A 13 -1.86 9.83 3.35
CA THR A 13 -1.05 10.77 2.58
C THR A 13 -1.78 12.11 2.44
N ALA A 14 -1.80 12.89 3.51
CA ALA A 14 -2.48 14.17 3.57
C ALA A 14 -1.89 15.20 2.60
N TYR A 15 -2.76 15.97 1.97
CA TYR A 15 -2.46 17.16 1.18
C TYR A 15 -3.17 18.35 1.83
N ALA A 16 -2.42 19.35 2.25
CA ALA A 16 -2.95 20.50 2.96
C ALA A 16 -4.04 21.23 2.17
N GLY A 17 -5.15 21.52 2.83
CA GLY A 17 -6.28 22.20 2.22
C GLY A 17 -7.18 21.35 1.32
N GLU A 18 -6.84 20.06 1.09
CA GLU A 18 -7.66 19.15 0.30
C GLU A 18 -8.29 18.06 1.17
N PRO A 19 -9.58 17.75 1.02
CA PRO A 19 -10.26 16.76 1.87
C PRO A 19 -9.56 15.41 1.88
N MET A 20 -9.44 14.79 3.06
CA MET A 20 -8.99 13.41 3.26
C MET A 20 -10.07 12.63 3.99
N ARG A 21 -10.79 11.80 3.26
CA ARG A 21 -12.02 11.14 3.74
C ARG A 21 -11.81 9.73 4.25
N CYS A 22 -10.66 9.12 3.99
CA CYS A 22 -10.31 7.77 4.45
C CYS A 22 -11.36 6.70 4.08
N GLY A 23 -12.14 6.90 3.01
CA GLY A 23 -13.26 6.05 2.62
C GLY A 23 -14.45 6.08 3.60
N SER A 24 -14.48 6.97 4.58
CA SER A 24 -15.43 7.00 5.70
C SER A 24 -16.34 8.22 5.68
N ARG A 25 -17.62 8.02 6.01
CA ARG A 25 -18.58 9.11 6.26
C ARG A 25 -18.14 10.00 7.43
N LEU A 26 -17.45 9.43 8.40
CA LEU A 26 -16.95 10.13 9.58
C LEU A 26 -15.97 11.27 9.21
N PHE A 27 -15.14 11.05 8.20
CA PHE A 27 -14.13 12.01 7.74
C PHE A 27 -14.55 12.81 6.50
N LYS A 28 -15.83 12.77 6.08
CA LYS A 28 -16.28 13.37 4.81
C LYS A 28 -15.88 14.82 4.62
N ASP A 29 -15.81 15.59 5.70
CA ASP A 29 -15.52 17.02 5.70
C ASP A 29 -14.13 17.32 6.29
N PHE A 30 -13.33 16.31 6.61
CA PHE A 30 -12.00 16.50 7.19
C PHE A 30 -11.01 17.03 6.15
N VAL A 31 -10.39 18.17 6.46
CA VAL A 31 -9.37 18.83 5.65
C VAL A 31 -8.08 18.91 6.47
N PRO A 32 -7.01 18.20 6.09
CA PRO A 32 -5.74 18.27 6.80
C PRO A 32 -5.14 19.68 6.74
N PRO A 33 -4.57 20.19 7.85
CA PRO A 33 -3.99 21.53 7.90
C PRO A 33 -2.60 21.61 7.25
N GLU A 34 -1.92 20.48 7.08
CA GLU A 34 -0.58 20.41 6.50
C GLU A 34 -0.35 19.17 5.65
N ASP A 35 0.67 19.26 4.77
CA ASP A 35 1.11 18.11 3.96
C ASP A 35 1.81 17.06 4.83
N GLU A 36 1.54 15.78 4.55
CA GLU A 36 2.44 14.71 4.99
C GLU A 36 3.82 14.85 4.31
N GLU A 37 4.86 14.38 4.97
CA GLU A 37 6.23 14.46 4.43
C GLU A 37 6.33 13.80 3.05
N LEU A 38 5.64 12.70 2.85
CA LEU A 38 5.62 12.02 1.57
C LEU A 38 4.98 12.87 0.47
N THR A 39 3.92 13.61 0.78
CA THR A 39 3.30 14.59 -0.13
C THR A 39 4.29 15.71 -0.49
N ARG A 40 5.05 16.22 0.49
CA ARG A 40 6.10 17.22 0.24
C ARG A 40 7.16 16.67 -0.72
N ARG A 41 7.59 15.43 -0.55
CA ARG A 41 8.58 14.77 -1.43
C ARG A 41 8.06 14.54 -2.84
N TYR A 42 6.81 14.12 -2.99
CA TYR A 42 6.19 14.00 -4.32
C TYR A 42 6.17 15.34 -5.05
N ARG A 43 5.79 16.42 -4.37
CA ARG A 43 5.79 17.78 -4.93
C ARG A 43 7.21 18.26 -5.27
N ALA A 44 8.18 18.03 -4.38
CA ALA A 44 9.59 18.37 -4.60
C ALA A 44 10.19 17.61 -5.80
N ALA A 45 9.75 16.36 -6.04
CA ALA A 45 10.11 15.59 -7.22
C ALA A 45 9.50 16.13 -8.53
N GLY A 46 8.59 17.11 -8.45
CA GLY A 46 7.95 17.75 -9.60
C GLY A 46 6.69 17.05 -10.10
N LEU A 47 6.16 16.11 -9.34
CA LEU A 47 4.89 15.45 -9.65
C LEU A 47 3.72 16.44 -9.52
N VAL A 48 2.76 16.36 -10.42
CA VAL A 48 1.53 17.16 -10.41
C VAL A 48 0.43 16.31 -9.78
N ILE A 49 0.19 16.53 -8.48
CA ILE A 49 -0.91 15.88 -7.77
C ILE A 49 -2.21 16.59 -8.14
N PHE A 50 -3.13 15.88 -8.79
CA PHE A 50 -4.38 16.48 -9.29
C PHE A 50 -5.65 15.81 -8.74
N GLY A 51 -5.50 14.81 -7.86
CA GLY A 51 -6.64 14.14 -7.25
C GLY A 51 -6.25 13.05 -6.28
N LYS A 52 -7.28 12.46 -5.67
CA LYS A 52 -7.16 11.37 -4.72
C LYS A 52 -7.82 10.10 -5.24
N THR A 53 -7.34 8.96 -4.80
CA THR A 53 -7.86 7.65 -5.22
C THR A 53 -8.66 6.99 -4.12
N ASN A 54 -9.69 6.26 -4.51
CA ASN A 54 -10.59 5.55 -3.62
C ASN A 54 -9.87 4.50 -2.77
N THR A 55 -10.35 4.31 -1.56
CA THR A 55 -9.89 3.34 -0.55
C THR A 55 -11.10 2.82 0.21
N PRO A 56 -11.12 1.58 0.72
CA PRO A 56 -12.15 1.18 1.67
C PRO A 56 -12.02 1.99 2.95
N GLU A 57 -13.08 2.00 3.75
CA GLU A 57 -13.10 2.73 5.01
C GLU A 57 -11.89 2.36 5.87
N LEU A 58 -11.17 3.39 6.35
CA LEU A 58 -9.93 3.30 7.14
C LEU A 58 -8.85 2.34 6.59
N GLY A 59 -9.01 1.86 5.37
CA GLY A 59 -8.08 0.91 4.74
C GLY A 59 -8.13 -0.50 5.29
N VAL A 60 -9.11 -0.87 6.11
CA VAL A 60 -9.15 -2.16 6.81
C VAL A 60 -9.68 -3.32 5.96
N SER A 61 -10.14 -3.07 4.75
CA SER A 61 -10.61 -4.10 3.83
C SER A 61 -9.64 -4.35 2.68
N ASN A 62 -9.61 -5.60 2.19
CA ASN A 62 -8.86 -5.99 1.00
C ASN A 62 -9.64 -5.81 -0.32
N VAL A 63 -10.81 -5.18 -0.28
CA VAL A 63 -11.59 -4.72 -1.44
C VAL A 63 -11.88 -3.23 -1.30
N THR A 64 -11.88 -2.50 -2.41
CA THR A 64 -12.11 -1.05 -2.42
C THR A 64 -13.54 -0.77 -2.83
N GLU A 65 -14.44 -0.84 -1.86
CA GLU A 65 -15.88 -0.72 -2.02
C GLU A 65 -16.52 0.07 -0.87
N PRO A 66 -16.00 1.28 -0.52
CA PRO A 66 -16.56 2.06 0.57
C PRO A 66 -17.99 2.51 0.23
N GLU A 67 -18.86 2.54 1.24
CA GLU A 67 -20.22 3.06 1.07
C GLU A 67 -20.24 4.52 0.61
N LEU A 68 -19.25 5.30 1.04
CA LEU A 68 -19.15 6.72 0.71
C LEU A 68 -19.00 6.99 -0.80
N PHE A 69 -18.22 6.16 -1.51
CA PHE A 69 -17.89 6.39 -2.92
C PHE A 69 -18.27 5.24 -3.85
N GLY A 70 -18.70 4.12 -3.27
CA GLY A 70 -18.99 2.91 -4.03
C GLY A 70 -17.75 2.15 -4.52
N PRO A 71 -17.98 1.05 -5.25
CA PRO A 71 -16.93 0.11 -5.63
C PRO A 71 -15.99 0.63 -6.72
N THR A 72 -14.70 0.38 -6.53
CA THR A 72 -13.68 0.53 -7.58
C THR A 72 -13.48 -0.79 -8.30
N ARG A 73 -13.81 -0.82 -9.58
CA ARG A 73 -13.74 -2.02 -10.42
C ARG A 73 -12.38 -2.21 -11.05
N ASN A 74 -12.02 -3.46 -11.31
CA ASN A 74 -10.78 -3.81 -12.00
C ASN A 74 -10.88 -3.43 -13.49
N PRO A 75 -9.96 -2.62 -14.05
CA PRO A 75 -10.02 -2.20 -15.45
C PRO A 75 -9.90 -3.35 -16.46
N TRP A 76 -9.33 -4.49 -16.07
CA TRP A 76 -9.24 -5.67 -16.93
C TRP A 76 -10.54 -6.46 -17.01
N ASN A 77 -11.37 -6.37 -15.97
CA ASN A 77 -12.70 -7.00 -15.93
C ASN A 77 -13.56 -6.27 -14.88
N LEU A 78 -14.55 -5.52 -15.35
CA LEU A 78 -15.41 -4.68 -14.49
C LEU A 78 -16.31 -5.49 -13.53
N GLU A 79 -16.44 -6.80 -13.72
CA GLU A 79 -17.13 -7.69 -12.78
C GLU A 79 -16.23 -8.13 -11.60
N ARG A 80 -14.99 -7.71 -11.61
CA ARG A 80 -13.99 -8.04 -10.58
C ARG A 80 -13.60 -6.81 -9.77
N THR A 81 -13.23 -7.05 -8.52
CA THR A 81 -12.64 -6.02 -7.67
C THR A 81 -11.24 -5.62 -8.14
N SER A 82 -10.87 -4.36 -7.93
CA SER A 82 -9.48 -3.91 -8.03
C SER A 82 -8.63 -4.34 -6.84
N SER A 83 -9.21 -5.07 -5.87
CA SER A 83 -8.63 -5.36 -4.57
C SER A 83 -8.50 -4.11 -3.68
N GLY A 84 -7.75 -4.17 -2.60
CA GLY A 84 -7.61 -3.11 -1.60
C GLY A 84 -6.38 -3.28 -0.69
N SER A 85 -6.16 -2.26 0.10
CA SER A 85 -6.93 -1.03 0.24
C SER A 85 -6.54 0.08 -0.75
N SER A 86 -5.47 -0.06 -1.56
CA SER A 86 -5.08 0.91 -2.61
C SER A 86 -5.69 0.57 -3.98
N GLY A 87 -6.95 0.08 -4.00
CA GLY A 87 -7.61 -0.35 -5.25
C GLY A 87 -7.87 0.79 -6.22
N GLY A 88 -8.21 1.98 -5.73
CA GLY A 88 -8.36 3.17 -6.57
C GLY A 88 -7.07 3.56 -7.28
N SER A 89 -5.93 3.52 -6.58
CA SER A 89 -4.61 3.78 -7.16
C SER A 89 -4.25 2.74 -8.22
N ALA A 90 -4.46 1.46 -7.91
CA ALA A 90 -4.18 0.39 -8.86
C ALA A 90 -5.07 0.46 -10.10
N ALA A 91 -6.37 0.72 -9.94
CA ALA A 91 -7.28 0.89 -11.07
C ALA A 91 -6.87 2.07 -11.97
N ALA A 92 -6.52 3.22 -11.39
CA ALA A 92 -6.10 4.40 -12.16
C ALA A 92 -4.82 4.14 -12.98
N VAL A 93 -3.82 3.46 -12.40
CA VAL A 93 -2.57 3.12 -13.09
C VAL A 93 -2.78 2.05 -14.15
N ALA A 94 -3.58 1.00 -13.86
CA ALA A 94 -3.93 -0.05 -14.82
C ALA A 94 -4.73 0.47 -16.01
N ALA A 95 -5.68 1.38 -15.74
CA ALA A 95 -6.44 2.08 -16.78
C ALA A 95 -5.62 3.13 -17.55
N ARG A 96 -4.34 3.35 -17.18
CA ARG A 96 -3.43 4.32 -17.81
C ARG A 96 -3.85 5.78 -17.66
N ILE A 97 -4.62 6.10 -16.64
CA ILE A 97 -4.98 7.50 -16.30
C ILE A 97 -3.73 8.24 -15.84
N VAL A 98 -2.89 7.57 -15.02
CA VAL A 98 -1.60 8.08 -14.56
C VAL A 98 -0.51 7.01 -14.70
N PRO A 99 0.78 7.39 -14.81
CA PRO A 99 1.88 6.42 -14.87
C PRO A 99 2.13 5.73 -13.52
N ALA A 100 1.87 6.41 -12.43
CA ALA A 100 2.05 5.95 -11.05
C ALA A 100 1.03 6.62 -10.13
N ALA A 101 0.72 5.99 -9.00
CA ALA A 101 -0.10 6.56 -7.93
C ALA A 101 0.40 6.10 -6.57
N ASN A 102 0.24 6.97 -5.54
CA ASN A 102 0.57 6.62 -4.17
C ASN A 102 -0.29 5.46 -3.66
N ALA A 103 0.29 4.65 -2.80
CA ALA A 103 -0.33 3.51 -2.16
C ALA A 103 0.36 3.21 -0.82
N ASN A 104 -0.36 2.59 0.11
CA ASN A 104 0.19 2.13 1.39
C ASN A 104 -0.16 0.66 1.66
N ASP A 105 0.62 0.00 2.52
CA ASP A 105 0.55 -1.44 2.74
C ASP A 105 0.93 -1.81 4.19
N GLY A 106 -0.06 -2.20 4.97
CA GLY A 106 0.14 -2.80 6.29
C GLY A 106 -0.11 -4.31 6.27
N GLY A 107 -1.10 -4.77 5.49
CA GLY A 107 -1.48 -6.18 5.35
C GLY A 107 -1.46 -6.72 3.92
N GLY A 108 -0.94 -5.96 2.95
CA GLY A 108 -0.93 -6.32 1.54
C GLY A 108 -1.46 -5.22 0.61
N SER A 109 -1.81 -4.06 1.14
CA SER A 109 -2.59 -3.04 0.42
C SER A 109 -1.86 -2.27 -0.71
N ILE A 110 -0.57 -2.50 -0.95
CA ILE A 110 0.14 -2.20 -2.22
C ILE A 110 0.14 -3.45 -3.09
N ARG A 111 0.56 -4.58 -2.51
CA ARG A 111 0.89 -5.81 -3.23
C ARG A 111 -0.33 -6.50 -3.82
N THR A 112 -1.44 -6.59 -3.06
CA THR A 112 -2.66 -7.26 -3.52
C THR A 112 -3.35 -6.53 -4.68
N PRO A 113 -3.62 -5.19 -4.62
CA PRO A 113 -4.18 -4.49 -5.76
C PRO A 113 -3.22 -4.42 -6.96
N ALA A 114 -1.91 -4.33 -6.74
CA ALA A 114 -0.94 -4.42 -7.83
C ALA A 114 -1.02 -5.77 -8.54
N SER A 115 -1.10 -6.88 -7.80
CA SER A 115 -1.25 -8.22 -8.35
C SER A 115 -2.55 -8.37 -9.13
N ASN A 116 -3.69 -7.92 -8.59
CA ASN A 116 -4.99 -8.05 -9.23
C ASN A 116 -5.13 -7.17 -10.49
N CYS A 117 -4.42 -6.05 -10.54
CA CYS A 117 -4.47 -5.12 -11.66
C CYS A 117 -3.28 -5.23 -12.62
N GLY A 118 -2.39 -6.23 -12.47
CA GLY A 118 -1.26 -6.47 -13.37
C GLY A 118 -0.18 -5.38 -13.31
N LEU A 119 0.14 -4.90 -12.11
CA LEU A 119 1.06 -3.81 -11.83
C LEU A 119 2.26 -4.27 -11.01
N VAL A 120 3.24 -3.39 -10.88
CA VAL A 120 4.35 -3.51 -9.93
C VAL A 120 3.93 -2.85 -8.62
N GLY A 121 3.98 -3.62 -7.54
CA GLY A 121 3.72 -3.18 -6.17
C GLY A 121 4.83 -3.65 -5.24
N LEU A 122 5.66 -2.71 -4.80
CA LEU A 122 6.70 -2.94 -3.81
C LEU A 122 6.27 -2.34 -2.47
N LYS A 123 6.20 -3.18 -1.43
CA LYS A 123 6.15 -2.69 -0.06
C LYS A 123 7.59 -2.50 0.43
N PRO A 124 8.08 -1.27 0.60
CA PRO A 124 9.43 -1.03 1.09
C PRO A 124 9.64 -1.60 2.50
N SER A 125 10.88 -1.76 2.89
CA SER A 125 11.22 -2.04 4.29
C SER A 125 10.67 -0.96 5.19
N ARG A 126 10.26 -1.35 6.41
CA ARG A 126 9.82 -0.41 7.45
C ARG A 126 10.86 0.70 7.61
N GLY A 127 10.40 1.95 7.65
CA GLY A 127 11.27 3.11 7.80
C GLY A 127 12.02 3.54 6.53
N ARG A 128 11.79 2.91 5.38
CA ARG A 128 12.44 3.35 4.13
C ARG A 128 11.82 4.63 3.56
N ASN A 129 10.51 4.73 3.54
CA ASN A 129 9.78 5.95 3.24
C ASN A 129 9.23 6.56 4.53
N PRO A 130 9.17 7.88 4.65
CA PRO A 130 8.65 8.54 5.84
C PRO A 130 7.14 8.37 5.97
N THR A 131 6.68 8.36 7.20
CA THR A 131 5.29 8.55 7.63
C THR A 131 5.23 9.75 8.55
N GLY A 132 4.17 10.54 8.53
CA GLY A 132 4.03 11.74 9.37
C GLY A 132 4.20 13.05 8.61
N PRO A 133 3.95 14.19 9.26
CA PRO A 133 3.85 14.37 10.73
C PRO A 133 2.51 13.98 11.37
N GLN A 134 1.41 13.93 10.59
CA GLN A 134 0.08 13.71 11.16
C GLN A 134 -0.19 12.24 11.50
N THR A 135 0.42 11.33 10.75
CA THR A 135 0.22 9.88 10.86
C THR A 135 1.54 9.13 11.09
N PRO A 136 2.31 9.48 12.15
CA PRO A 136 3.58 8.82 12.40
C PRO A 136 3.35 7.37 12.85
N ASP A 137 4.13 6.46 12.28
CA ASP A 137 4.27 5.08 12.73
C ASP A 137 2.95 4.32 13.02
N ILE A 138 1.89 4.56 12.21
CA ILE A 138 0.62 3.81 12.29
C ILE A 138 0.90 2.30 12.26
N TRP A 139 0.15 1.55 13.04
CA TRP A 139 0.37 0.14 13.29
C TRP A 139 1.81 -0.14 13.76
N TRP A 140 2.34 0.70 14.64
CA TRP A 140 3.70 0.56 15.14
C TRP A 140 4.76 0.51 14.04
N GLY A 141 4.54 1.28 12.96
CA GLY A 141 5.42 1.33 11.80
C GLY A 141 5.31 0.12 10.86
N TYR A 142 4.31 -0.74 10.99
CA TYR A 142 4.10 -1.85 10.05
C TYR A 142 3.68 -1.38 8.67
N ILE A 143 3.05 -0.21 8.57
CA ILE A 143 2.61 0.34 7.29
C ILE A 143 3.80 0.87 6.51
N GLY A 144 3.94 0.40 5.28
CA GLY A 144 4.87 0.95 4.29
C GLY A 144 4.13 1.82 3.29
N GLU A 145 4.61 3.03 3.09
CA GLU A 145 4.14 3.95 2.06
C GLU A 145 5.00 3.82 0.81
N HIS A 146 4.39 3.77 -0.37
CA HIS A 146 5.08 3.82 -1.65
C HIS A 146 4.09 4.12 -2.80
N VAL A 147 4.31 3.49 -3.96
CA VAL A 147 3.50 3.65 -5.17
C VAL A 147 3.16 2.31 -5.82
N VAL A 148 2.12 2.32 -6.65
CA VAL A 148 1.91 1.30 -7.69
C VAL A 148 2.30 1.87 -9.04
N THR A 149 2.97 1.06 -9.88
CA THR A 149 3.49 1.48 -11.19
C THR A 149 3.32 0.35 -12.22
N ARG A 150 3.55 0.66 -13.49
CA ARG A 150 3.58 -0.36 -14.55
C ARG A 150 4.95 -0.98 -14.76
N THR A 151 6.01 -0.36 -14.29
CA THR A 151 7.39 -0.85 -14.49
C THR A 151 8.19 -0.83 -13.19
N VAL A 152 9.12 -1.77 -13.03
CA VAL A 152 10.07 -1.80 -11.91
C VAL A 152 10.95 -0.54 -11.90
N ARG A 153 11.33 -0.04 -13.07
CA ARG A 153 12.12 1.18 -13.21
C ARG A 153 11.41 2.41 -12.61
N ASP A 154 10.11 2.58 -12.90
CA ASP A 154 9.35 3.71 -12.37
C ASP A 154 9.15 3.57 -10.85
N CYS A 155 8.96 2.35 -10.37
CA CYS A 155 8.89 2.03 -8.94
C CYS A 155 10.20 2.42 -8.22
N ALA A 156 11.35 2.01 -8.76
CA ALA A 156 12.66 2.33 -8.20
C ALA A 156 12.97 3.83 -8.24
N ALA A 157 12.68 4.51 -9.35
CA ALA A 157 12.89 5.95 -9.48
C ALA A 157 12.05 6.76 -8.49
N LEU A 158 10.79 6.34 -8.26
CA LEU A 158 9.93 6.97 -7.24
C LEU A 158 10.39 6.65 -5.82
N LEU A 159 10.97 5.47 -5.59
CA LEU A 159 11.60 5.16 -4.30
C LEU A 159 12.80 6.07 -4.03
N ASP A 160 13.65 6.33 -5.03
CA ASP A 160 14.76 7.28 -4.92
C ASP A 160 14.29 8.69 -4.58
N ALA A 161 13.13 9.10 -5.12
CA ALA A 161 12.57 10.43 -4.87
C ALA A 161 11.92 10.57 -3.48
N THR A 162 11.56 9.45 -2.84
CA THR A 162 10.76 9.47 -1.60
C THR A 162 11.47 8.87 -0.39
N ALA A 163 12.44 7.98 -0.60
CA ALA A 163 13.17 7.33 0.49
C ALA A 163 14.01 8.31 1.30
N GLY A 164 14.27 7.94 2.53
CA GLY A 164 15.15 8.67 3.44
C GLY A 164 14.49 9.05 4.77
N ASP A 165 15.32 9.42 5.71
CA ASP A 165 14.92 9.70 7.07
C ASP A 165 13.96 10.89 7.19
N TYR A 166 13.11 10.81 8.19
CA TYR A 166 12.27 11.90 8.69
C TYR A 166 12.46 12.02 10.22
N PRO A 167 12.63 13.23 10.78
CA PRO A 167 13.03 13.39 12.19
C PRO A 167 12.13 12.69 13.20
N GLN A 168 10.82 12.66 12.96
CA GLN A 168 9.81 12.09 13.87
C GLN A 168 9.57 10.59 13.67
N GLN A 169 10.22 9.97 12.68
CA GLN A 169 10.08 8.55 12.39
C GLN A 169 10.85 7.71 13.42
N LEU A 170 10.18 6.71 14.01
CA LEU A 170 10.77 5.84 15.02
C LEU A 170 11.89 4.95 14.46
N MET A 171 11.68 4.41 13.25
CA MET A 171 12.64 3.54 12.61
C MET A 171 13.39 4.24 11.50
N LYS A 172 14.70 4.29 11.63
CA LYS A 172 15.60 4.85 10.62
C LYS A 172 16.41 3.73 9.99
N LEU A 173 16.54 3.77 8.69
CA LEU A 173 17.35 2.83 7.93
C LEU A 173 18.61 3.52 7.40
N PRO A 174 19.73 2.80 7.28
CA PRO A 174 20.90 3.35 6.62
C PRO A 174 20.56 3.76 5.19
N ALA A 175 21.21 4.81 4.72
CA ALA A 175 21.11 5.23 3.34
C ALA A 175 21.48 4.06 2.41
N PRO A 176 20.80 3.92 1.26
CA PRO A 176 21.19 2.92 0.28
C PRO A 176 22.61 3.22 -0.25
N GLU A 177 23.38 2.18 -0.56
CA GLU A 177 24.73 2.34 -1.12
C GLU A 177 24.73 3.11 -2.44
N ARG A 178 23.64 3.02 -3.19
CA ARG A 178 23.42 3.70 -4.47
C ARG A 178 21.91 3.88 -4.71
N PRO A 179 21.53 4.71 -5.72
CA PRO A 179 20.12 4.87 -6.10
C PRO A 179 19.47 3.54 -6.49
N PHE A 180 18.22 3.33 -6.07
CA PHE A 180 17.43 2.14 -6.41
C PHE A 180 17.22 1.99 -7.92
N LEU A 181 17.15 3.11 -8.66
CA LEU A 181 17.06 3.08 -10.12
C LEU A 181 18.32 2.46 -10.75
N GLU A 182 19.49 2.67 -10.19
CA GLU A 182 20.73 2.05 -10.65
C GLU A 182 20.73 0.54 -10.39
N GLU A 183 20.17 0.09 -9.27
CA GLU A 183 20.03 -1.33 -8.95
C GLU A 183 19.21 -2.08 -10.01
N THR A 184 18.23 -1.44 -10.66
CA THR A 184 17.43 -2.09 -11.71
C THR A 184 18.24 -2.45 -12.99
N ARG A 185 19.45 -1.93 -13.10
CA ARG A 185 20.34 -2.17 -14.25
C ARG A 185 21.47 -3.14 -13.96
N ARG A 186 21.60 -3.58 -12.71
CA ARG A 186 22.64 -4.51 -12.28
C ARG A 186 22.21 -5.94 -12.48
N ASP A 187 23.19 -6.77 -12.74
CA ASP A 187 22.98 -8.22 -12.67
C ASP A 187 22.67 -8.62 -11.23
N ALA A 188 21.57 -9.34 -11.05
CA ALA A 188 21.17 -9.85 -9.75
C ALA A 188 22.10 -10.96 -9.22
N GLY A 189 22.93 -11.53 -10.10
CA GLY A 189 23.74 -12.70 -9.77
C GLY A 189 22.89 -13.94 -9.50
N ARG A 190 23.55 -15.01 -9.05
CA ARG A 190 22.87 -16.23 -8.63
C ARG A 190 22.35 -16.09 -7.20
N MET A 191 21.05 -16.30 -7.02
CA MET A 191 20.38 -16.25 -5.72
C MET A 191 19.84 -17.64 -5.34
N ARG A 192 19.71 -17.89 -4.04
CA ARG A 192 18.92 -18.97 -3.48
C ARG A 192 17.55 -18.43 -3.12
N ILE A 193 16.49 -18.95 -3.77
CA ILE A 193 15.13 -18.45 -3.70
C ILE A 193 14.22 -19.55 -3.14
N ALA A 194 13.60 -19.27 -2.01
CA ALA A 194 12.62 -20.16 -1.40
C ALA A 194 11.21 -19.80 -1.88
N PHE A 195 10.37 -20.80 -2.08
CA PHE A 195 8.94 -20.60 -2.31
C PHE A 195 8.11 -21.61 -1.50
N SER A 196 6.84 -21.29 -1.26
CA SER A 196 5.93 -22.17 -0.52
C SER A 196 4.56 -22.24 -1.19
N TYR A 197 3.95 -23.42 -1.18
CA TYR A 197 2.56 -23.62 -1.56
C TYR A 197 1.59 -23.35 -0.40
N ASP A 198 2.10 -23.22 0.82
CA ASP A 198 1.30 -22.96 1.99
C ASP A 198 0.96 -21.45 2.07
N PRO A 199 -0.30 -21.06 1.96
CA PRO A 199 -0.70 -19.66 2.10
C PRO A 199 -0.68 -19.17 3.55
N GLY A 200 -0.37 -20.02 4.51
CA GLY A 200 -0.14 -19.65 5.92
C GLY A 200 -1.38 -19.42 6.75
N LEU A 201 -2.58 -19.68 6.32
CA LEU A 201 -3.80 -19.41 7.10
C LEU A 201 -4.73 -20.63 7.18
N GLY A 202 -4.17 -21.84 7.10
CA GLY A 202 -4.96 -23.08 7.06
C GLY A 202 -5.90 -23.17 5.85
N LYS A 203 -5.63 -22.40 4.80
CA LYS A 203 -6.43 -22.37 3.56
C LYS A 203 -5.70 -23.11 2.44
N THR A 204 -6.48 -23.66 1.53
CA THR A 204 -5.95 -24.28 0.32
C THR A 204 -5.58 -23.22 -0.71
N LEU A 205 -4.41 -23.33 -1.30
CA LEU A 205 -3.99 -22.47 -2.39
C LEU A 205 -4.86 -22.70 -3.63
N HIS A 206 -5.43 -21.62 -4.19
CA HIS A 206 -6.24 -21.70 -5.39
C HIS A 206 -5.42 -22.26 -6.57
N PRO A 207 -5.97 -23.14 -7.43
CA PRO A 207 -5.23 -23.77 -8.52
C PRO A 207 -4.52 -22.80 -9.46
N GLU A 208 -5.12 -21.67 -9.79
CA GLU A 208 -4.50 -20.66 -10.67
C GLU A 208 -3.31 -19.96 -9.98
N ASN A 209 -3.37 -19.74 -8.66
CA ASN A 209 -2.24 -19.21 -7.90
C ASN A 209 -1.10 -20.22 -7.83
N ARG A 210 -1.41 -21.52 -7.66
CA ARG A 210 -0.42 -22.61 -7.73
C ARG A 210 0.29 -22.62 -9.08
N LYS A 211 -0.46 -22.58 -10.17
CA LYS A 211 0.07 -22.50 -11.54
C LYS A 211 1.01 -21.31 -11.76
N ALA A 212 0.60 -20.11 -11.28
CA ALA A 212 1.43 -18.91 -11.38
C ALA A 212 2.72 -19.03 -10.58
N LEU A 213 2.65 -19.63 -9.39
CA LEU A 213 3.82 -19.88 -8.53
C LEU A 213 4.78 -20.86 -9.19
N GLU A 214 4.29 -21.99 -9.72
CA GLU A 214 5.09 -22.99 -10.43
C GLU A 214 5.76 -22.40 -11.69
N ALA A 215 5.02 -21.61 -12.47
CA ALA A 215 5.56 -20.93 -13.64
C ALA A 215 6.66 -19.92 -13.27
N THR A 216 6.51 -19.23 -12.13
CA THR A 216 7.50 -18.28 -11.62
C THR A 216 8.74 -19.02 -11.13
N ALA A 217 8.59 -20.09 -10.35
CA ALA A 217 9.69 -20.93 -9.87
C ALA A 217 10.51 -21.49 -11.05
N ALA A 218 9.84 -22.06 -12.04
CA ALA A 218 10.48 -22.57 -13.24
C ALA A 218 11.20 -21.50 -14.06
N ARG A 219 10.68 -20.26 -14.08
CA ARG A 219 11.35 -19.13 -14.75
C ARG A 219 12.61 -18.72 -14.02
N LEU A 220 12.58 -18.64 -12.69
CA LEU A 220 13.73 -18.30 -11.85
C LEU A 220 14.85 -19.34 -11.96
N ASP A 221 14.50 -20.64 -11.99
CA ASP A 221 15.44 -21.73 -12.24
C ASP A 221 16.13 -21.60 -13.60
N ARG A 222 15.36 -21.34 -14.67
CA ARG A 222 15.93 -21.08 -16.01
C ARG A 222 16.84 -19.84 -16.07
N LEU A 223 16.68 -18.88 -15.17
CA LEU A 223 17.56 -17.73 -15.03
C LEU A 223 18.83 -18.05 -14.24
N GLY A 224 19.01 -19.29 -13.78
CA GLY A 224 20.20 -19.78 -13.09
C GLY A 224 20.18 -19.61 -11.57
N HIS A 225 19.03 -19.24 -10.98
CA HIS A 225 18.87 -19.19 -9.53
C HIS A 225 18.70 -20.60 -8.96
N GLU A 226 19.02 -20.76 -7.67
CA GLU A 226 18.71 -21.99 -6.91
C GLU A 226 17.30 -21.82 -6.31
N VAL A 227 16.31 -22.57 -6.82
CA VAL A 227 14.91 -22.45 -6.40
C VAL A 227 14.51 -23.66 -5.55
N VAL A 228 14.10 -23.44 -4.30
CA VAL A 228 13.78 -24.51 -3.35
C VAL A 228 12.37 -24.31 -2.76
N GLU A 229 11.61 -25.39 -2.67
CA GLU A 229 10.36 -25.40 -1.92
C GLU A 229 10.66 -25.45 -0.43
N VAL A 230 9.97 -24.64 0.36
CA VAL A 230 10.08 -24.62 1.82
C VAL A 230 8.70 -24.62 2.46
N HIS A 231 8.61 -25.18 3.66
CA HIS A 231 7.46 -24.98 4.54
C HIS A 231 7.77 -23.84 5.51
N LEU A 232 6.88 -22.84 5.58
CA LEU A 232 7.03 -21.74 6.52
C LEU A 232 6.34 -22.11 7.83
N PRO A 233 7.07 -22.28 8.95
CA PRO A 233 6.50 -22.67 10.24
C PRO A 233 5.86 -21.44 10.92
N LEU A 234 4.88 -20.82 10.28
CA LEU A 234 4.12 -19.72 10.86
C LEU A 234 2.85 -20.29 11.52
N PRO A 235 2.68 -20.15 12.85
CA PRO A 235 1.44 -20.56 13.50
C PRO A 235 0.30 -19.62 13.06
N PRO A 236 -0.68 -20.10 12.27
CA PRO A 236 -1.70 -19.22 11.67
C PRO A 236 -2.54 -18.49 12.72
N GLU A 237 -2.86 -19.18 13.80
CA GLU A 237 -3.70 -18.67 14.90
C GLU A 237 -3.00 -17.49 15.60
N THR A 238 -1.76 -17.67 16.01
CA THR A 238 -0.98 -16.60 16.64
C THR A 238 -0.83 -15.38 15.73
N PHE A 239 -0.59 -15.62 14.43
CA PHE A 239 -0.50 -14.53 13.45
C PHE A 239 -1.82 -13.76 13.36
N LEU A 240 -2.96 -14.46 13.24
CA LEU A 240 -4.28 -13.84 13.14
C LEU A 240 -4.65 -13.07 14.39
N GLU A 241 -4.39 -13.62 15.58
CA GLU A 241 -4.63 -12.95 16.87
C GLU A 241 -3.81 -11.66 17.00
N CYS A 242 -2.52 -11.70 16.71
CA CYS A 242 -1.65 -10.53 16.75
C CYS A 242 -2.11 -9.46 15.74
N TYR A 243 -2.43 -9.89 14.51
CA TYR A 243 -2.85 -9.00 13.44
C TYR A 243 -4.20 -8.35 13.74
N ALA A 244 -5.18 -9.12 14.20
CA ALA A 244 -6.50 -8.61 14.60
C ALA A 244 -6.38 -7.63 15.77
N SER A 245 -5.61 -7.96 16.80
CA SER A 245 -5.40 -7.09 17.97
C SER A 245 -4.76 -5.75 17.56
N LEU A 246 -3.77 -5.78 16.66
CA LEU A 246 -3.11 -4.58 16.17
C LEU A 246 -4.09 -3.67 15.42
N ILE A 247 -4.86 -4.23 14.48
CA ILE A 247 -5.83 -3.46 13.68
C ILE A 247 -6.94 -2.91 14.58
N SER A 248 -7.53 -3.73 15.44
CA SER A 248 -8.63 -3.30 16.31
C SER A 248 -8.21 -2.17 17.25
N ALA A 249 -6.98 -2.23 17.79
CA ALA A 249 -6.47 -1.17 18.65
C ALA A 249 -6.28 0.15 17.87
N ASP A 250 -5.77 0.08 16.64
CA ASP A 250 -5.54 1.25 15.80
C ASP A 250 -6.87 1.86 15.31
N VAL A 251 -7.82 1.04 14.87
CA VAL A 251 -9.17 1.50 14.50
C VAL A 251 -9.83 2.20 15.69
N ALA A 252 -9.81 1.60 16.88
CA ALA A 252 -10.37 2.22 18.08
C ALA A 252 -9.69 3.56 18.43
N ALA A 253 -8.38 3.66 18.28
CA ALA A 253 -7.64 4.91 18.46
C ALA A 253 -8.03 5.95 17.40
N THR A 254 -8.13 5.54 16.14
CA THR A 254 -8.56 6.40 15.02
C THR A 254 -9.97 6.95 15.22
N LEU A 255 -10.92 6.12 15.67
CA LEU A 255 -12.29 6.56 15.96
C LEU A 255 -12.34 7.57 17.13
N ARG A 256 -11.53 7.37 18.16
CA ARG A 256 -11.40 8.35 19.26
C ARG A 256 -10.81 9.68 18.78
N MET A 257 -9.78 9.64 17.97
CA MET A 257 -9.20 10.85 17.37
C MET A 257 -10.21 11.55 16.46
N ALA A 258 -10.93 10.80 15.64
CA ALA A 258 -11.99 11.32 14.78
C ALA A 258 -13.06 12.04 15.60
N SER A 259 -13.47 11.50 16.74
CA SER A 259 -14.44 12.13 17.63
C SER A 259 -13.97 13.52 18.11
N VAL A 260 -12.67 13.69 18.34
CA VAL A 260 -12.10 15.01 18.69
C VAL A 260 -12.13 15.95 17.48
N ILE A 261 -11.80 15.45 16.29
CA ILE A 261 -11.78 16.24 15.05
C ILE A 261 -13.19 16.70 14.67
N VAL A 262 -14.19 15.82 14.75
CA VAL A 262 -15.58 16.13 14.37
C VAL A 262 -16.38 16.78 15.51
N GLY A 263 -15.84 16.85 16.74
CA GLY A 263 -16.46 17.49 17.89
C GLY A 263 -17.62 16.71 18.53
N ARG A 264 -17.76 15.41 18.24
CA ARG A 264 -18.76 14.50 18.83
C ARG A 264 -18.25 13.05 18.80
N GLU A 265 -18.82 12.19 19.61
CA GLU A 265 -18.54 10.73 19.53
C GLU A 265 -18.96 10.16 18.18
N ALA A 266 -18.14 9.26 17.65
CA ALA A 266 -18.49 8.42 16.51
C ALA A 266 -19.53 7.38 16.92
N THR A 267 -20.50 7.13 16.05
CA THR A 267 -21.56 6.14 16.26
C THR A 267 -21.48 5.06 15.17
N SER A 268 -22.23 3.98 15.35
CA SER A 268 -22.35 2.92 14.33
C SER A 268 -22.87 3.43 12.96
N ASP A 269 -23.59 4.56 12.96
CA ASP A 269 -24.11 5.16 11.72
C ASP A 269 -23.05 5.94 10.94
N ASP A 270 -21.93 6.26 11.57
CA ASP A 270 -20.83 6.99 10.96
C ASP A 270 -19.81 6.09 10.25
N VAL A 271 -19.83 4.80 10.56
CA VAL A 271 -18.85 3.82 10.07
C VAL A 271 -19.54 2.62 9.44
N GLU A 272 -18.78 1.87 8.64
CA GLU A 272 -19.24 0.63 8.02
C GLU A 272 -19.20 -0.54 9.01
N LEU A 273 -19.99 -1.58 8.76
CA LEU A 273 -20.08 -2.75 9.65
C LEU A 273 -18.71 -3.44 9.89
N ALA A 274 -17.78 -3.32 8.96
CA ALA A 274 -16.43 -3.91 9.06
C ALA A 274 -15.46 -3.08 9.91
N THR A 275 -15.83 -1.84 10.23
CA THR A 275 -15.04 -0.91 11.05
C THR A 275 -15.45 -0.96 12.51
#